data_d0d96208941931135485b848fa614f4c
#
_entry.id   d0d96208941931135485b848fa614f4c
#
_cell.length_a   1.000
_cell.length_b   1.000
_cell.length_c   1.000
_cell.angle_alpha   90.00
_cell.angle_beta   90.00
_cell.angle_gamma   90.00
#
_symmetry.space_group_name_H-M   'P 1'
#
loop_
_entity.id
_entity.type
_entity.pdbx_description
1 polymer ?
#
loop_
_entity_poly.entity_id
_entity_poly.type
_entity_poly.pdbx_seq_one_letter_code
_entity_poly.pdbx_strand_id
1 'polypeptide(L)'
;MITGKTRLSGLLGWPVGHSVSPAMHNAAAAALGLDWAYVPLPVRPEALPSALGGLAALGFRGVNVTVPHKAAVLPYLDAIYPVAAAIGAVNTIVIGDGQLTGFNTDWS
;
A
#
# COMPACT_ATOMS: atom_id res chain seq x y z
N MET A 1 18.83 -8.46 3.41
CA MET A 1 19.34 -8.05 2.10
C MET A 1 18.24 -8.26 1.05
N ILE A 2 18.03 -7.28 0.21
CA ILE A 2 17.02 -7.36 -0.85
C ILE A 2 17.57 -8.21 -2.00
N THR A 3 16.78 -9.19 -2.44
CA THR A 3 17.10 -10.05 -3.58
C THR A 3 15.89 -10.08 -4.52
N GLY A 4 15.98 -10.84 -5.62
CA GLY A 4 14.85 -11.02 -6.52
C GLY A 4 13.66 -11.75 -5.91
N LYS A 5 13.82 -12.35 -4.72
CA LYS A 5 12.74 -13.05 -4.01
C LYS A 5 12.12 -12.23 -2.90
N THR A 6 12.65 -11.06 -2.59
CA THR A 6 12.13 -10.20 -1.53
C THR A 6 10.71 -9.75 -1.88
N ARG A 7 9.80 -9.87 -0.90
CA ARG A 7 8.43 -9.38 -1.04
C ARG A 7 8.39 -7.89 -0.75
N LEU A 8 7.73 -7.13 -1.63
CA LEU A 8 7.69 -5.69 -1.56
C LEU A 8 6.32 -5.18 -1.13
N SER A 9 6.35 -4.21 -0.24
CA SER A 9 5.17 -3.45 0.18
C SER A 9 5.61 -2.00 0.42
N GLY A 10 4.67 -1.14 0.71
CA GLY A 10 5.03 0.26 0.91
C GLY A 10 3.94 1.15 1.45
N LEU A 11 4.29 2.42 1.62
CA LEU A 11 3.38 3.47 2.06
C LEU A 11 3.12 4.43 0.90
N LEU A 12 1.88 4.44 0.43
CA LEU A 12 1.44 5.27 -0.68
C LEU A 12 0.85 6.58 -0.15
N GLY A 13 1.44 7.69 -0.50
CA GLY A 13 0.96 9.00 -0.07
C GLY A 13 1.68 10.15 -0.75
N TRP A 14 1.36 11.36 -0.34
CA TRP A 14 2.01 12.56 -0.86
C TRP A 14 1.85 13.72 0.13
N PRO A 15 2.95 14.16 0.78
CA PRO A 15 4.28 13.54 0.81
C PRO A 15 4.37 12.37 1.80
N VAL A 16 5.43 11.57 1.72
CA VAL A 16 5.68 10.45 2.63
C VAL A 16 7.11 10.44 3.20
N GLY A 17 7.90 11.44 2.85
CA GLY A 17 9.32 11.48 3.21
C GLY A 17 9.61 11.54 4.70
N HIS A 18 8.64 11.98 5.50
CA HIS A 18 8.80 12.12 6.96
C HIS A 18 8.15 10.97 7.74
N SER A 19 7.58 10.00 7.06
CA SER A 19 6.94 8.87 7.74
C SER A 19 7.98 7.96 8.39
N VAL A 20 7.67 7.50 9.60
CA VAL A 20 8.49 6.49 10.30
C VAL A 20 8.05 5.06 9.96
N SER A 21 6.94 4.90 9.23
CA SER A 21 6.40 3.58 8.90
C SER A 21 7.38 2.67 8.19
N PRO A 22 8.16 3.12 7.17
CA PRO A 22 9.13 2.24 6.53
C PRO A 22 10.17 1.68 7.50
N ALA A 23 10.71 2.53 8.38
CA ALA A 23 11.69 2.06 9.37
C ALA A 23 11.10 1.04 10.33
N MET A 24 9.88 1.29 10.82
CA MET A 24 9.19 0.38 11.75
C MET A 24 8.87 -0.97 11.09
N HIS A 25 8.31 -0.96 9.89
CA HIS A 25 7.97 -2.19 9.17
C HIS A 25 9.21 -3.01 8.83
N ASN A 26 10.28 -2.37 8.38
CA ASN A 26 11.51 -3.06 8.03
C ASN A 26 12.21 -3.64 9.27
N ALA A 27 12.19 -2.93 10.38
CA ALA A 27 12.74 -3.43 11.64
C ALA A 27 11.96 -4.66 12.13
N ALA A 28 10.63 -4.63 12.05
CA ALA A 28 9.79 -5.75 12.44
C ALA A 28 10.03 -6.97 11.53
N ALA A 29 10.13 -6.76 10.23
CA ALA A 29 10.40 -7.83 9.27
C ALA A 29 11.75 -8.48 9.56
N ALA A 30 12.78 -7.68 9.80
CA ALA A 30 14.11 -8.18 10.14
C ALA A 30 14.10 -8.98 11.43
N ALA A 31 13.41 -8.49 12.45
CA ALA A 31 13.31 -9.17 13.75
C ALA A 31 12.60 -10.52 13.64
N LEU A 32 11.65 -10.65 12.70
CA LEU A 32 10.90 -11.89 12.46
C LEU A 32 11.56 -12.81 11.43
N GLY A 33 12.68 -12.40 10.84
CA GLY A 33 13.35 -13.18 9.81
C GLY A 33 12.61 -13.24 8.49
N LEU A 34 11.76 -12.25 8.21
CA LEU A 34 10.98 -12.20 6.97
C LEU A 34 11.77 -11.52 5.85
N ASP A 35 11.69 -12.09 4.66
CA ASP A 35 12.29 -11.50 3.46
C ASP A 35 11.31 -10.51 2.82
N TRP A 36 11.13 -9.39 3.50
CA TRP A 36 10.21 -8.32 3.14
C TRP A 36 10.95 -6.99 3.11
N ALA A 37 10.57 -6.12 2.22
CA ALA A 37 11.01 -4.74 2.21
C ALA A 37 9.80 -3.82 2.11
N TYR A 38 9.76 -2.80 2.95
CA TYR A 38 8.70 -1.82 2.99
C TYR A 38 9.30 -0.47 2.61
N VAL A 39 8.77 0.16 1.57
CA VAL A 39 9.35 1.38 1.00
C VAL A 39 8.34 2.53 0.96
N PRO A 40 8.82 3.77 1.10
CA PRO A 40 7.96 4.92 0.86
C PRO A 40 7.67 5.04 -0.64
N LEU A 41 6.42 5.34 -0.97
CA LEU A 41 5.95 5.49 -2.34
C LEU A 41 5.31 6.87 -2.49
N PRO A 42 6.11 7.93 -2.72
CA PRO A 42 5.57 9.26 -2.94
C PRO A 42 4.93 9.33 -4.32
N VAL A 43 3.61 9.46 -4.34
CA VAL A 43 2.84 9.50 -5.58
C VAL A 43 1.94 10.72 -5.57
N ARG A 44 2.13 11.60 -6.55
CA ARG A 44 1.29 12.77 -6.74
C ARG A 44 -0.13 12.34 -7.09
N PRO A 45 -1.16 13.12 -6.71
CA PRO A 45 -2.55 12.74 -7.00
C PRO A 45 -2.83 12.41 -8.46
N GLU A 46 -2.26 13.15 -9.40
CA GLU A 46 -2.48 12.94 -10.82
C GLU A 46 -1.83 11.64 -11.35
N ALA A 47 -0.85 11.10 -10.65
CA ALA A 47 -0.14 9.88 -11.04
C ALA A 47 -0.73 8.62 -10.38
N LEU A 48 -1.75 8.78 -9.53
CA LEU A 48 -2.28 7.67 -8.73
C LEU A 48 -2.78 6.48 -9.56
N PRO A 49 -3.55 6.68 -10.64
CA PRO A 49 -4.02 5.53 -11.44
C PRO A 49 -2.86 4.72 -12.03
N SER A 50 -1.87 5.41 -12.61
CA SER A 50 -0.69 4.75 -13.18
C SER A 50 0.14 4.04 -12.13
N ALA A 51 0.29 4.65 -10.95
CA ALA A 51 1.05 4.05 -9.85
C ALA A 51 0.40 2.76 -9.36
N LEU A 52 -0.92 2.73 -9.20
CA LEU A 52 -1.63 1.52 -8.76
C LEU A 52 -1.47 0.37 -9.74
N GLY A 53 -1.61 0.65 -11.04
CA GLY A 53 -1.38 -0.35 -12.08
C GLY A 53 0.06 -0.85 -12.09
N GLY A 54 1.01 0.06 -11.88
CA GLY A 54 2.43 -0.27 -11.79
C GLY A 54 2.78 -1.17 -10.62
N LEU A 55 2.20 -0.89 -9.45
CA LEU A 55 2.42 -1.72 -8.25
C LEU A 55 1.93 -3.14 -8.46
N ALA A 56 0.78 -3.31 -9.11
CA ALA A 56 0.25 -4.64 -9.44
C ALA A 56 1.18 -5.33 -10.45
N ALA A 57 1.63 -4.63 -11.49
CA ALA A 57 2.51 -5.18 -12.51
C ALA A 57 3.88 -5.57 -11.96
N LEU A 58 4.39 -4.83 -10.97
CA LEU A 58 5.68 -5.10 -10.33
C LEU A 58 5.60 -6.21 -9.29
N GLY A 59 4.41 -6.70 -8.98
CA GLY A 59 4.24 -7.78 -8.03
C GLY A 59 4.34 -7.35 -6.56
N PHE A 60 4.06 -6.09 -6.25
CA PHE A 60 3.93 -5.66 -4.85
C PHE A 60 2.83 -6.47 -4.18
N ARG A 61 3.06 -6.84 -2.91
CA ARG A 61 2.09 -7.65 -2.14
C ARG A 61 0.99 -6.80 -1.54
N GLY A 62 1.29 -5.53 -1.27
CA GLY A 62 0.32 -4.62 -0.74
C GLY A 62 0.93 -3.29 -0.39
N VAL A 63 0.07 -2.33 -0.08
CA VAL A 63 0.50 -1.00 0.35
C VAL A 63 -0.45 -0.47 1.41
N ASN A 64 0.09 0.31 2.33
CA ASN A 64 -0.74 1.17 3.16
C ASN A 64 -0.97 2.48 2.41
N VAL A 65 -2.12 3.09 2.63
CA VAL A 65 -2.51 4.32 1.95
C VAL A 65 -2.70 5.41 2.98
N THR A 66 -2.05 6.54 2.75
CA THR A 66 -2.21 7.71 3.60
C THR A 66 -2.65 8.92 2.78
N VAL A 67 -2.74 10.09 3.42
CA VAL A 67 -3.21 11.30 2.75
C VAL A 67 -2.34 11.62 1.52
N PRO A 68 -2.93 12.13 0.45
CA PRO A 68 -4.34 12.47 0.24
C PRO A 68 -5.12 11.37 -0.49
N HIS A 69 -4.65 10.12 -0.49
CA HIS A 69 -5.10 9.08 -1.41
C HIS A 69 -6.19 8.16 -0.86
N LYS A 70 -6.51 8.24 0.43
CA LYS A 70 -7.41 7.25 1.06
C LYS A 70 -8.78 7.10 0.40
N ALA A 71 -9.34 8.18 -0.11
CA ALA A 71 -10.59 8.15 -0.87
C ALA A 71 -10.33 8.09 -2.36
N ALA A 72 -9.27 8.72 -2.83
CA ALA A 72 -8.96 8.83 -4.25
C ALA A 72 -8.64 7.48 -4.91
N VAL A 73 -8.21 6.47 -4.13
CA VAL A 73 -7.91 5.13 -4.68
C VAL A 73 -9.17 4.33 -5.02
N LEU A 74 -10.31 4.65 -4.41
CA LEU A 74 -11.52 3.82 -4.52
C LEU A 74 -11.90 3.44 -5.96
N PRO A 75 -11.95 4.38 -6.93
CA PRO A 75 -12.37 4.05 -8.29
C PRO A 75 -11.44 3.07 -9.01
N TYR A 76 -10.23 2.88 -8.52
CA TYR A 76 -9.19 2.09 -9.19
C TYR A 76 -9.00 0.70 -8.58
N LEU A 77 -9.81 0.35 -7.56
CA LEU A 77 -9.73 -0.94 -6.89
C LEU A 77 -10.66 -1.95 -7.55
N ASP A 78 -10.24 -3.21 -7.58
CA ASP A 78 -11.04 -4.30 -8.13
C ASP A 78 -12.12 -4.74 -7.15
N ALA A 79 -11.84 -4.66 -5.85
CA ALA A 79 -12.79 -4.98 -4.80
C ALA A 79 -12.53 -4.10 -3.58
N ILE A 80 -13.59 -3.82 -2.82
CA ILE A 80 -13.51 -3.02 -1.61
C ILE A 80 -14.31 -3.74 -0.52
N TYR A 81 -13.69 -3.98 0.63
CA TYR A 81 -14.39 -4.59 1.76
C TYR A 81 -15.52 -3.69 2.23
N PRO A 82 -16.64 -4.28 2.70
CA PRO A 82 -17.85 -3.49 3.03
C PRO A 82 -17.62 -2.36 4.03
N VAL A 83 -16.76 -2.57 5.03
CA VAL A 83 -16.45 -1.52 6.02
C VAL A 83 -15.76 -0.34 5.36
N ALA A 84 -14.79 -0.60 4.49
CA ALA A 84 -14.09 0.47 3.77
C ALA A 84 -15.04 1.21 2.83
N ALA A 85 -15.93 0.50 2.15
CA ALA A 85 -16.95 1.10 1.28
C ALA A 85 -17.88 2.00 2.08
N ALA A 86 -18.32 1.56 3.25
CA ALA A 86 -19.21 2.33 4.12
C ALA A 86 -18.53 3.61 4.64
N ILE A 87 -17.25 3.52 4.98
CA ILE A 87 -16.46 4.68 5.45
C ILE A 87 -16.12 5.62 4.28
N GLY A 88 -15.98 5.10 3.07
CA GLY A 88 -15.57 5.86 1.90
C GLY A 88 -14.08 6.13 1.84
N ALA A 89 -13.27 5.29 2.48
CA ALA A 89 -11.82 5.43 2.49
C ALA A 89 -11.14 4.08 2.71
N VAL A 90 -9.97 3.93 2.10
CA VAL A 90 -9.13 2.74 2.18
C VAL A 90 -7.77 3.13 2.75
N ASN A 91 -7.28 2.42 3.75
CA ASN A 91 -5.94 2.62 4.28
C ASN A 91 -4.98 1.47 3.96
N THR A 92 -5.50 0.38 3.41
CA THR A 92 -4.69 -0.80 3.06
C THR A 92 -5.19 -1.40 1.77
N ILE A 93 -4.28 -1.67 0.84
CA ILE A 93 -4.59 -2.38 -0.40
C ILE A 93 -3.75 -3.65 -0.41
N VAL A 94 -4.43 -4.79 -0.54
CA VAL A 94 -3.78 -6.08 -0.75
C VAL A 94 -3.75 -6.36 -2.25
N ILE A 95 -2.60 -6.78 -2.74
CA ILE A 95 -2.39 -7.04 -4.17
C ILE A 95 -2.09 -8.54 -4.34
N GLY A 96 -2.93 -9.23 -5.10
CA GLY A 96 -2.76 -10.63 -5.39
C GLY A 96 -3.32 -10.95 -6.77
N ASP A 97 -2.58 -11.71 -7.57
CA ASP A 97 -2.97 -12.11 -8.93
C ASP A 97 -3.39 -10.91 -9.81
N GLY A 98 -2.71 -9.77 -9.63
CA GLY A 98 -3.02 -8.54 -10.35
C GLY A 98 -4.26 -7.81 -9.85
N GLN A 99 -4.92 -8.30 -8.80
CA GLN A 99 -6.14 -7.72 -8.25
C GLN A 99 -5.82 -6.83 -7.06
N LEU A 100 -6.46 -5.66 -7.01
CA LEU A 100 -6.32 -4.68 -5.93
C LEU A 100 -7.57 -4.74 -5.05
N THR A 101 -7.40 -5.14 -3.78
CA THR A 101 -8.51 -5.20 -2.82
C THR A 101 -8.28 -4.24 -1.68
N GLY A 102 -9.24 -3.36 -1.45
CA GLY A 102 -9.13 -2.31 -0.44
C GLY A 102 -9.79 -2.64 0.89
N PHE A 103 -9.11 -2.26 1.96
CA PHE A 103 -9.55 -2.45 3.35
C PHE A 103 -9.39 -1.15 4.12
N ASN A 104 -10.15 -1.02 5.20
CA ASN A 104 -9.90 0.01 6.20
C ASN A 104 -9.77 -0.64 7.57
N THR A 105 -8.61 -0.52 8.17
CA THR A 105 -8.29 -1.09 9.47
C THR A 105 -8.40 -0.09 10.61
N ASP A 106 -8.72 1.17 10.32
CA ASP A 106 -8.86 2.23 11.31
C ASP A 106 -10.24 2.28 11.96
N TRP A 107 -11.19 1.49 11.47
CA TRP A 107 -12.52 1.44 12.06
C TRP A 107 -12.46 0.86 13.47
N SER A 108 -13.20 1.42 14.36
CA SER A 108 -13.27 0.89 15.73
C SER A 108 -14.55 1.34 16.41
#